data_60131736352711555f4868897bbdc5c0
#
_entry.id   60131736352711555f4868897bbdc5c0
#
_cell.length_a   1.000
_cell.length_b   1.000
_cell.length_c   1.000
_cell.angle_alpha   90.00
_cell.angle_beta   90.00
_cell.angle_gamma   90.00
#
_symmetry.space_group_name_H-M   'P 1'
#
loop_
_entity.id
_entity.type
_entity.pdbx_description
1 polymer ?
#
loop_
_entity_poly.entity_id
_entity_poly.type
_entity_poly.pdbx_seq_one_letter_code
_entity_poly.pdbx_strand_id
1 'polypeptide(L)'
;MRTKKRTSVAIILETGEPREVHHFATLLGYGACAVNPYLAHETIRQLIDTGMLQKDYYAAVDDYNHGILSGIVKIASKMGISTIQSYQGAKIFEAIGLKKNLLTDILQIQSAVLAASVLRRLHRIISQDILRHLIHFGLEVDLTLDSLGQHKSRSCGEEHLYNPRTIHMLQQ
;
A
#
# COMPACT_ATOMS: atom_id res chain seq x y z
N MET A 1 -14.70 -9.98 -15.89
CA MET A 1 -14.39 -11.02 -16.89
C MET A 1 -15.36 -10.99 -18.10
N ARG A 2 -15.85 -9.81 -18.47
CA ARG A 2 -16.82 -9.67 -19.59
C ARG A 2 -16.29 -10.22 -20.93
N THR A 3 -14.98 -10.12 -21.17
CA THR A 3 -14.35 -10.52 -22.45
C THR A 3 -13.64 -11.87 -22.42
N LYS A 4 -13.60 -12.55 -21.27
CA LYS A 4 -12.88 -13.81 -21.03
C LYS A 4 -11.37 -13.79 -21.39
N LYS A 5 -10.77 -12.61 -21.56
CA LYS A 5 -9.37 -12.43 -21.98
C LYS A 5 -8.38 -12.36 -20.82
N ARG A 6 -8.81 -12.45 -19.56
CA ARG A 6 -7.94 -12.27 -18.38
C ARG A 6 -6.77 -13.25 -18.34
N THR A 7 -6.99 -14.48 -18.75
CA THR A 7 -5.96 -15.54 -18.76
C THR A 7 -4.97 -15.44 -19.93
N SER A 8 -5.27 -14.58 -20.91
CA SER A 8 -4.44 -14.39 -22.11
C SER A 8 -3.52 -13.17 -22.01
N VAL A 9 -3.57 -12.42 -20.91
CA VAL A 9 -2.82 -11.15 -20.73
C VAL A 9 -2.19 -11.12 -19.36
N ALA A 10 -0.90 -10.74 -19.28
CA ALA A 10 -0.24 -10.35 -18.05
C ALA A 10 -0.57 -8.90 -17.71
N ILE A 11 -0.76 -8.60 -16.42
CA ILE A 11 -0.95 -7.23 -15.94
C ILE A 11 0.34 -6.81 -15.25
N ILE A 12 0.99 -5.79 -15.81
CA ILE A 12 2.15 -5.13 -15.21
C ILE A 12 1.68 -3.80 -14.69
N LEU A 13 1.92 -3.51 -13.42
CA LEU A 13 1.58 -2.23 -12.79
C LEU A 13 2.83 -1.39 -12.60
N GLU A 14 2.80 -0.19 -13.15
CA GLU A 14 3.77 0.86 -12.85
C GLU A 14 3.07 1.91 -12.00
N THR A 15 3.52 2.06 -10.75
CA THR A 15 2.80 2.90 -9.77
C THR A 15 3.72 3.38 -8.65
N GLY A 16 3.43 4.56 -8.11
CA GLY A 16 4.13 5.15 -6.97
C GLY A 16 3.58 4.74 -5.61
N GLU A 17 2.43 4.05 -5.55
CA GLU A 17 1.75 3.77 -4.29
C GLU A 17 2.41 2.66 -3.44
N PRO A 18 2.87 1.52 -4.00
CA PRO A 18 3.40 0.42 -3.20
C PRO A 18 4.78 0.76 -2.65
N ARG A 19 4.91 0.68 -1.33
CA ARG A 19 6.14 0.96 -0.58
C ARG A 19 6.54 -0.16 0.36
N GLU A 20 5.57 -0.94 0.85
CA GLU A 20 5.77 -2.00 1.82
C GLU A 20 5.11 -3.32 1.38
N VAL A 21 5.47 -4.41 2.04
CA VAL A 21 5.08 -5.79 1.69
C VAL A 21 3.59 -5.95 1.46
N HIS A 22 2.73 -5.39 2.32
CA HIS A 22 1.28 -5.55 2.21
C HIS A 22 0.68 -4.84 1.00
N HIS A 23 1.27 -3.74 0.54
CA HIS A 23 0.87 -3.09 -0.71
C HIS A 23 1.08 -4.03 -1.90
N PHE A 24 2.25 -4.66 -1.99
CA PHE A 24 2.55 -5.63 -3.07
C PHE A 24 1.68 -6.88 -2.95
N ALA A 25 1.51 -7.41 -1.75
CA ALA A 25 0.65 -8.57 -1.52
C ALA A 25 -0.79 -8.30 -1.98
N THR A 26 -1.32 -7.10 -1.70
CA THR A 26 -2.65 -6.69 -2.15
C THR A 26 -2.73 -6.64 -3.68
N LEU A 27 -1.77 -5.98 -4.34
CA LEU A 27 -1.75 -5.87 -5.80
C LEU A 27 -1.66 -7.24 -6.49
N LEU A 28 -0.81 -8.14 -5.98
CA LEU A 28 -0.71 -9.52 -6.45
C LEU A 28 -2.02 -10.28 -6.21
N GLY A 29 -2.65 -10.11 -5.05
CA GLY A 29 -3.94 -10.73 -4.72
C GLY A 29 -5.07 -10.28 -5.65
N TYR A 30 -5.01 -9.06 -6.17
CA TYR A 30 -5.91 -8.58 -7.23
C TYR A 30 -5.52 -9.00 -8.64
N GLY A 31 -4.41 -9.72 -8.79
CA GLY A 31 -4.02 -10.36 -10.03
C GLY A 31 -2.97 -9.62 -10.85
N ALA A 32 -2.22 -8.70 -10.27
CA ALA A 32 -1.02 -8.18 -10.90
C ALA A 32 0.01 -9.31 -11.10
N CYS A 33 0.67 -9.32 -12.24
CA CYS A 33 1.73 -10.28 -12.54
C CYS A 33 3.12 -9.72 -12.19
N ALA A 34 3.28 -8.41 -12.34
CA ALA A 34 4.48 -7.69 -11.94
C ALA A 34 4.10 -6.28 -11.47
N VAL A 35 4.94 -5.71 -10.60
CA VAL A 35 4.78 -4.35 -10.07
C VAL A 35 6.12 -3.63 -10.19
N ASN A 36 6.10 -2.44 -10.78
CA ASN A 36 7.24 -1.52 -10.80
C ASN A 36 6.94 -0.36 -9.83
N PRO A 37 7.54 -0.35 -8.62
CA PRO A 37 7.34 0.69 -7.62
C PRO A 37 8.30 1.85 -7.85
N TYR A 38 8.16 2.57 -8.97
CA TYR A 38 9.15 3.57 -9.40
C TYR A 38 9.45 4.64 -8.33
N LEU A 39 8.43 5.08 -7.57
CA LEU A 39 8.61 6.11 -6.55
C LEU A 39 9.41 5.59 -5.34
N ALA A 40 9.26 4.32 -4.96
CA ALA A 40 10.08 3.73 -3.91
C ALA A 40 11.56 3.68 -4.33
N HIS A 41 11.83 3.32 -5.59
CA HIS A 41 13.20 3.32 -6.13
C HIS A 41 13.79 4.74 -6.21
N GLU A 42 13.02 5.73 -6.63
CA GLU A 42 13.45 7.13 -6.64
C GLU A 42 13.70 7.67 -5.22
N THR A 43 12.87 7.27 -4.24
CA THR A 43 13.10 7.62 -2.83
C THR A 43 14.42 7.04 -2.31
N ILE A 44 14.76 5.79 -2.67
CA ILE A 44 16.06 5.19 -2.33
C ILE A 44 17.20 6.01 -2.93
N ARG A 45 17.08 6.43 -4.19
CA ARG A 45 18.06 7.30 -4.84
C ARG A 45 18.25 8.62 -4.09
N GLN A 46 17.15 9.26 -3.75
CA GLN A 46 17.18 10.52 -2.99
C GLN A 46 17.84 10.36 -1.63
N LEU A 47 17.59 9.26 -0.90
CA LEU A 47 18.24 8.97 0.39
C LEU A 47 19.76 8.82 0.24
N ILE A 48 20.23 8.24 -0.87
CA ILE A 48 21.65 8.12 -1.18
C ILE A 48 22.24 9.50 -1.52
N ASP A 49 21.58 10.25 -2.40
CA ASP A 49 22.03 11.58 -2.85
C ASP A 49 22.10 12.59 -1.69
N THR A 50 21.20 12.49 -0.72
CA THR A 50 21.22 13.30 0.50
C THR A 50 22.19 12.81 1.58
N GLY A 51 22.86 11.66 1.35
CA GLY A 51 23.81 11.08 2.29
C GLY A 51 23.17 10.39 3.49
N MET A 52 21.84 10.24 3.52
CA MET A 52 21.13 9.53 4.59
C MET A 52 21.32 8.00 4.49
N LEU A 53 21.57 7.48 3.29
CA LEU A 53 21.85 6.07 3.04
C LEU A 53 23.24 5.94 2.37
N GLN A 54 24.20 5.36 3.09
CA GLN A 54 25.55 5.12 2.57
C GLN A 54 25.64 3.74 1.91
N LYS A 55 25.08 3.60 0.71
CA LYS A 55 25.07 2.37 -0.04
C LYS A 55 25.02 2.65 -1.54
N ASP A 56 25.53 1.71 -2.35
CA ASP A 56 25.32 1.75 -3.78
C ASP A 56 23.84 1.61 -4.13
N TYR A 57 23.39 2.36 -5.14
CA TYR A 57 21.98 2.40 -5.55
C TYR A 57 21.42 1.03 -5.92
N TYR A 58 22.14 0.27 -6.75
CA TYR A 58 21.66 -1.04 -7.19
C TYR A 58 21.60 -2.03 -6.04
N ALA A 59 22.60 -2.00 -5.15
CA ALA A 59 22.60 -2.83 -3.96
C ALA A 59 21.48 -2.46 -2.97
N ALA A 60 21.14 -1.18 -2.86
CA ALA A 60 20.04 -0.73 -2.00
C ALA A 60 18.67 -1.13 -2.57
N VAL A 61 18.48 -1.02 -3.88
CA VAL A 61 17.26 -1.49 -4.57
C VAL A 61 17.12 -2.99 -4.47
N ASP A 62 18.22 -3.75 -4.60
CA ASP A 62 18.19 -5.22 -4.46
C ASP A 62 17.80 -5.64 -3.05
N ASP A 63 18.35 -5.01 -2.02
CA ASP A 63 17.94 -5.26 -0.63
C ASP A 63 16.46 -4.97 -0.40
N TYR A 64 15.97 -3.85 -0.93
CA TYR A 64 14.55 -3.50 -0.85
C TYR A 64 13.67 -4.57 -1.52
N ASN A 65 14.01 -4.95 -2.74
CA ASN A 65 13.29 -5.98 -3.48
C ASN A 65 13.32 -7.33 -2.76
N HIS A 66 14.49 -7.71 -2.22
CA HIS A 66 14.65 -8.93 -1.44
C HIS A 66 13.77 -8.92 -0.19
N GLY A 67 13.72 -7.80 0.53
CA GLY A 67 12.85 -7.61 1.68
C GLY A 67 11.36 -7.78 1.33
N ILE A 68 10.91 -7.17 0.23
CA ILE A 68 9.53 -7.30 -0.27
C ILE A 68 9.23 -8.76 -0.64
N LEU A 69 10.09 -9.41 -1.42
CA LEU A 69 9.92 -10.80 -1.84
C LEU A 69 9.86 -11.76 -0.65
N SER A 70 10.77 -11.61 0.30
CA SER A 70 10.78 -12.41 1.54
C SER A 70 9.48 -12.23 2.35
N GLY A 71 8.97 -11.02 2.41
CA GLY A 71 7.69 -10.71 3.04
C GLY A 71 6.51 -11.37 2.34
N ILE A 72 6.46 -11.35 1.01
CA ILE A 72 5.40 -12.00 0.22
C ILE A 72 5.44 -13.53 0.43
N VAL A 73 6.63 -14.13 0.40
CA VAL A 73 6.81 -15.57 0.68
C VAL A 73 6.30 -15.91 2.07
N LYS A 74 6.59 -15.08 3.07
CA LYS A 74 6.11 -15.25 4.44
C LYS A 74 4.57 -15.18 4.52
N ILE A 75 3.93 -14.26 3.81
CA ILE A 75 2.47 -14.16 3.75
C ILE A 75 1.88 -15.42 3.11
N ALA A 76 2.40 -15.85 1.94
CA ALA A 76 1.94 -17.04 1.25
C ALA A 76 2.10 -18.30 2.12
N SER A 77 3.24 -18.44 2.81
CA SER A 77 3.50 -19.55 3.73
C SER A 77 2.50 -19.61 4.88
N LYS A 78 2.17 -18.46 5.50
CA LYS A 78 1.16 -18.39 6.56
C LYS A 78 -0.24 -18.77 6.10
N MET A 79 -0.55 -18.57 4.82
CA MET A 79 -1.81 -18.93 4.21
C MET A 79 -1.83 -20.35 3.66
N GLY A 80 -0.72 -21.08 3.73
CA GLY A 80 -0.59 -22.43 3.15
C GLY A 80 -0.58 -22.43 1.63
N ILE A 81 -0.22 -21.33 0.99
CA ILE A 81 -0.18 -21.17 -0.47
C ILE A 81 1.24 -21.42 -0.95
N SER A 82 1.45 -22.44 -1.79
CA SER A 82 2.75 -22.84 -2.31
C SER A 82 3.11 -22.22 -3.66
N THR A 83 2.14 -21.70 -4.41
CA THR A 83 2.36 -21.14 -5.75
C THR A 83 1.72 -19.75 -5.85
N ILE A 84 2.41 -18.81 -6.49
CA ILE A 84 1.91 -17.44 -6.64
C ILE A 84 0.63 -17.39 -7.49
N GLN A 85 0.45 -18.33 -8.42
CA GLN A 85 -0.75 -18.42 -9.24
C GLN A 85 -2.01 -18.67 -8.39
N SER A 86 -1.89 -19.44 -7.33
CA SER A 86 -3.00 -19.69 -6.38
C SER A 86 -3.31 -18.46 -5.51
N TYR A 87 -2.36 -17.56 -5.34
CA TYR A 87 -2.53 -16.30 -4.62
C TYR A 87 -3.17 -15.21 -5.50
N GLN A 88 -2.81 -15.18 -6.79
CA GLN A 88 -3.29 -14.18 -7.74
C GLN A 88 -4.79 -14.32 -8.00
N GLY A 89 -5.54 -13.26 -7.74
CA GLY A 89 -6.99 -13.22 -7.95
C GLY A 89 -7.79 -14.10 -6.97
N ALA A 90 -7.20 -14.53 -5.86
CA ALA A 90 -7.84 -15.39 -4.86
C ALA A 90 -8.99 -14.73 -4.09
N LYS A 91 -9.22 -13.41 -4.25
CA LYS A 91 -10.29 -12.65 -3.59
C LYS A 91 -10.26 -12.74 -2.06
N ILE A 92 -9.06 -12.78 -1.50
CA ILE A 92 -8.81 -12.93 -0.06
C ILE A 92 -8.84 -11.61 0.71
N PHE A 93 -8.99 -10.49 0.00
CA PHE A 93 -9.04 -9.16 0.60
C PHE A 93 -10.48 -8.66 0.69
N GLU A 94 -10.77 -7.98 1.79
CA GLU A 94 -12.02 -7.27 2.00
C GLU A 94 -11.79 -5.77 1.81
N ALA A 95 -12.75 -5.09 1.20
CA ALA A 95 -12.69 -3.64 1.05
C ALA A 95 -13.45 -2.97 2.19
N ILE A 96 -12.80 -2.06 2.88
CA ILE A 96 -13.36 -1.27 3.95
C ILE A 96 -13.56 0.17 3.45
N GLY A 97 -14.74 0.72 3.68
CA GLY A 97 -15.04 2.11 3.31
C GLY A 97 -15.38 2.37 1.84
N LEU A 98 -15.48 1.35 1.01
CA LEU A 98 -15.88 1.47 -0.39
C LEU A 98 -17.32 0.99 -0.61
N LYS A 99 -18.08 1.70 -1.46
CA LYS A 99 -19.46 1.35 -1.78
C LYS A 99 -19.50 0.06 -2.61
N LYS A 100 -20.42 -0.86 -2.27
CA LYS A 100 -20.57 -2.17 -2.91
C LYS A 100 -20.66 -2.11 -4.44
N ASN A 101 -21.38 -1.15 -4.99
CA ASN A 101 -21.53 -1.01 -6.44
C ASN A 101 -20.17 -0.76 -7.13
N LEU A 102 -19.29 0.06 -6.53
CA LEU A 102 -17.95 0.30 -7.07
C LEU A 102 -17.11 -0.98 -7.06
N LEU A 103 -17.24 -1.78 -6.00
CA LEU A 103 -16.48 -3.02 -5.84
C LEU A 103 -16.94 -4.10 -6.84
N THR A 104 -18.25 -4.24 -7.04
CA THR A 104 -18.79 -5.21 -8.00
C THR A 104 -18.50 -4.84 -9.44
N ASP A 105 -18.56 -3.56 -9.79
CA ASP A 105 -18.42 -3.10 -11.16
C ASP A 105 -16.96 -3.05 -11.64
N ILE A 106 -16.03 -2.70 -10.74
CA ILE A 106 -14.62 -2.49 -11.06
C ILE A 106 -13.76 -3.65 -10.57
N LEU A 107 -13.83 -3.97 -9.28
CA LEU A 107 -12.94 -4.94 -8.65
C LEU A 107 -13.50 -6.35 -8.55
N GLN A 108 -14.79 -6.52 -8.81
CA GLN A 108 -15.50 -7.82 -8.70
C GLN A 108 -15.33 -8.50 -7.33
N ILE A 109 -15.19 -7.69 -6.27
CA ILE A 109 -15.07 -8.15 -4.89
C ILE A 109 -16.48 -8.44 -4.34
N GLN A 110 -16.63 -9.56 -3.65
CA GLN A 110 -17.93 -9.97 -3.12
C GLN A 110 -18.23 -9.42 -1.73
N SER A 111 -17.21 -9.08 -0.93
CA SER A 111 -17.43 -8.59 0.45
C SER A 111 -16.98 -7.14 0.63
N ALA A 112 -17.90 -6.31 1.11
CA ALA A 112 -17.63 -4.95 1.58
C ALA A 112 -18.11 -4.87 3.03
N VAL A 113 -17.22 -4.62 3.96
CA VAL A 113 -17.54 -4.63 5.40
C VAL A 113 -18.21 -3.33 5.84
N LEU A 114 -17.88 -2.21 5.23
CA LEU A 114 -18.49 -0.90 5.52
C LEU A 114 -18.57 -0.06 4.24
N ALA A 115 -19.78 0.27 3.83
CA ALA A 115 -20.04 1.05 2.62
C ALA A 115 -20.12 2.54 2.93
N ALA A 116 -19.04 3.29 2.79
CA ALA A 116 -19.06 4.72 3.12
C ALA A 116 -18.60 5.67 2.00
N SER A 117 -17.82 5.27 1.01
CA SER A 117 -17.27 6.24 0.07
C SER A 117 -17.63 6.03 -1.39
N VAL A 118 -18.00 7.12 -2.03
CA VAL A 118 -18.29 7.26 -3.45
C VAL A 118 -17.00 7.76 -4.14
N LEU A 119 -16.81 7.47 -5.42
CA LEU A 119 -15.70 7.96 -6.27
C LEU A 119 -15.35 9.44 -6.04
N ARG A 120 -16.36 10.29 -5.79
CA ARG A 120 -16.15 11.72 -5.48
C ARG A 120 -15.33 11.95 -4.20
N ARG A 121 -15.47 11.08 -3.20
CA ARG A 121 -14.71 11.21 -1.94
C ARG A 121 -13.28 10.74 -2.14
N LEU A 122 -13.06 9.65 -2.88
CA LEU A 122 -11.73 9.20 -3.28
C LEU A 122 -11.00 10.27 -4.08
N HIS A 123 -11.66 10.86 -5.09
CA HIS A 123 -11.11 11.97 -5.86
C HIS A 123 -10.73 13.16 -4.97
N ARG A 124 -11.57 13.51 -3.99
CA ARG A 124 -11.27 14.60 -3.05
C ARG A 124 -10.06 14.29 -2.18
N ILE A 125 -9.93 13.08 -1.65
CA ILE A 125 -8.78 12.65 -0.82
C ILE A 125 -7.51 12.74 -1.65
N ILE A 126 -7.48 12.13 -2.83
CA ILE A 126 -6.32 12.16 -3.74
C ILE A 126 -5.96 13.60 -4.13
N SER A 127 -6.97 14.43 -4.46
CA SER A 127 -6.74 15.85 -4.81
C SER A 127 -6.18 16.64 -3.63
N GLN A 128 -6.64 16.38 -2.40
CA GLN A 128 -6.12 17.03 -1.20
C GLN A 128 -4.67 16.63 -0.92
N ASP A 129 -4.32 15.36 -1.10
CA ASP A 129 -2.96 14.89 -0.92
C ASP A 129 -2.02 15.47 -1.98
N ILE A 130 -2.45 15.51 -3.24
CA ILE A 130 -1.71 16.17 -4.31
C ILE A 130 -1.53 17.67 -4.00
N LEU A 131 -2.59 18.36 -3.56
CA LEU A 131 -2.51 19.77 -3.21
C LEU A 131 -1.57 20.03 -2.03
N ARG A 132 -1.59 19.20 -1.01
CA ARG A 132 -0.64 19.31 0.13
C ARG A 132 0.82 19.24 -0.32
N HIS A 133 1.13 18.40 -1.32
CA HIS A 133 2.50 18.27 -1.86
C HIS A 133 2.86 19.36 -2.86
N LEU A 134 1.89 19.92 -3.59
CA LEU A 134 2.12 20.98 -4.58
C LEU A 134 2.14 22.40 -3.98
N ILE A 135 1.46 22.65 -2.85
CA ILE A 135 1.32 24.00 -2.27
C ILE A 135 2.57 24.44 -1.48
N HIS A 136 3.56 23.57 -1.28
CA HIS A 136 4.84 23.93 -0.68
C HIS A 136 5.75 24.69 -1.66
N PHE A 137 5.21 25.71 -2.32
CA PHE A 137 5.97 26.61 -3.15
C PHE A 137 6.88 27.50 -2.27
N GLY A 138 8.17 27.10 -2.10
CA GLY A 138 9.25 27.99 -1.72
C GLY A 138 9.61 28.14 -0.24
N LEU A 139 9.05 27.37 0.68
CA LEU A 139 9.49 27.28 2.06
C LEU A 139 9.85 25.83 2.36
N GLU A 140 10.91 25.61 3.14
CA GLU A 140 11.50 24.31 3.48
C GLU A 140 10.54 23.11 3.34
N VAL A 141 10.72 22.33 2.28
CA VAL A 141 9.93 21.12 2.06
C VAL A 141 10.37 20.14 3.13
N ASP A 142 9.51 19.86 4.10
CA ASP A 142 9.71 18.73 4.98
C ASP A 142 9.56 17.45 4.16
N LEU A 143 10.70 16.84 3.83
CA LEU A 143 10.79 15.61 3.06
C LEU A 143 10.45 14.37 3.90
N THR A 144 10.15 14.53 5.20
CA THR A 144 9.75 13.42 6.05
C THR A 144 8.32 13.00 5.72
N LEU A 145 8.12 11.68 5.52
CA LEU A 145 6.78 11.12 5.42
C LEU A 145 6.10 11.19 6.78
N ASP A 146 4.88 11.72 6.81
CA ASP A 146 4.05 11.68 8.01
C ASP A 146 3.91 10.25 8.52
N SER A 147 4.25 10.03 9.78
CA SER A 147 4.00 8.74 10.41
C SER A 147 2.51 8.60 10.69
N LEU A 148 1.83 7.72 9.97
CA LEU A 148 0.41 7.42 10.18
C LEU A 148 0.13 6.73 11.52
N GLY A 149 1.16 6.38 12.29
CA GLY A 149 1.02 5.78 13.61
C GLY A 149 0.67 4.28 13.57
N GLN A 150 0.83 3.59 12.46
CA GLN A 150 0.47 2.17 12.29
C GLN A 150 1.18 1.23 13.28
N HIS A 151 2.44 1.49 13.60
CA HIS A 151 3.26 0.63 14.46
C HIS A 151 3.46 1.17 15.86
N LYS A 152 3.34 2.48 16.04
CA LYS A 152 3.42 3.17 17.33
C LYS A 152 2.37 4.26 17.38
N SER A 153 1.69 4.41 18.55
CA SER A 153 0.77 5.51 18.76
C SER A 153 1.46 6.85 18.56
N ARG A 154 0.84 7.74 17.79
CA ARG A 154 1.27 9.12 17.53
C ARG A 154 0.10 10.06 17.82
N SER A 155 0.37 11.26 18.27
CA SER A 155 -0.65 12.26 18.62
C SER A 155 -1.56 12.67 17.45
N CYS A 156 -1.01 12.62 16.23
CA CYS A 156 -1.74 12.95 14.99
C CYS A 156 -1.94 11.76 14.07
N GLY A 157 -1.65 10.53 14.56
CA GLY A 157 -1.75 9.30 13.78
C GLY A 157 -3.03 8.52 14.04
N GLU A 158 -3.06 7.31 13.52
CA GLU A 158 -4.16 6.37 13.69
C GLU A 158 -4.36 6.00 15.17
N GLU A 159 -5.61 5.98 15.62
CA GLU A 159 -5.94 5.70 17.02
C GLU A 159 -5.86 4.19 17.29
N HIS A 160 -5.03 3.79 18.25
CA HIS A 160 -4.87 2.40 18.64
C HIS A 160 -5.87 2.00 19.72
N LEU A 161 -6.32 0.75 19.68
CA LEU A 161 -7.17 0.18 20.71
C LEU A 161 -6.50 0.27 22.10
N TYR A 162 -5.22 -0.02 22.18
CA TYR A 162 -4.40 0.12 23.38
C TYR A 162 -3.55 1.40 23.32
N ASN A 163 -4.20 2.55 23.39
CA ASN A 163 -3.52 3.85 23.47
C ASN A 163 -3.25 4.23 24.94
N PRO A 164 -2.41 5.23 25.21
CA PRO A 164 -2.08 5.65 26.58
C PRO A 164 -3.32 5.98 27.44
N ARG A 165 -4.36 6.56 26.84
CA ARG A 165 -5.62 6.89 27.53
C ARG A 165 -6.38 5.64 27.97
N THR A 166 -6.47 4.65 27.08
CA THR A 166 -7.13 3.36 27.39
C THR A 166 -6.41 2.63 28.51
N ILE A 167 -5.07 2.59 28.45
CA ILE A 167 -4.24 1.95 29.49
C ILE A 167 -4.40 2.69 30.82
N HIS A 168 -4.38 4.03 30.81
CA HIS A 168 -4.58 4.81 32.04
C HIS A 168 -5.95 4.57 32.69
N MET A 169 -7.02 4.46 31.89
CA MET A 169 -8.36 4.14 32.40
C MET A 169 -8.47 2.72 32.97
N LEU A 170 -7.66 1.77 32.46
CA LEU A 170 -7.65 0.40 32.97
C LEU A 170 -6.83 0.25 34.26
N GLN A 171 -5.96 1.20 34.56
CA GLN A 171 -5.09 1.19 35.75
C GLN A 171 -5.68 1.96 36.94
N GLN A 172 -6.78 2.67 36.75
CA GLN A 172 -7.57 3.32 37.80
C GLN A 172 -8.59 2.35 38.43
#